data_9efb4559207d7bd257ce4ac08b6773fe
#
_entry.id   9efb4559207d7bd257ce4ac08b6773fe
#
_cell.length_a   1.000
_cell.length_b   1.000
_cell.length_c   1.000
_cell.angle_alpha   90.00
_cell.angle_beta   90.00
_cell.angle_gamma   90.00
#
_symmetry.space_group_name_H-M   'P 1'
#
loop_
_entity.id
_entity.type
_entity.pdbx_description
1 polymer ?
#
loop_
_entity_poly.entity_id
_entity_poly.type
_entity_poly.pdbx_seq_one_letter_code
_entity_poly.pdbx_strand_id
1 'polypeptide(L)'
;MNTRVQVEYPVTETITGVDIIQRMIQIAEGSRMIFLQEEINFRGYSIEFRINAENPLKGFMPSVGTVERYLTPGGPGVRLDSALYTGYKVPPNYDSMVGKLIVWALDWEGCVKKATRALDEFYIEGFPTNIPLHREIVRDQDFKDGIFTTNYLDKKMDIFTLHSKDNIEEEESKVENVKKLIATINSKNITTRH
;
A
#
# COMPACT_ATOMS: atom_id res chain seq x y z
N MET A 1 -11.42 -18.22 16.50
CA MET A 1 -10.51 -17.18 17.00
C MET A 1 -9.09 -17.53 16.57
N ASN A 2 -8.32 -16.58 16.08
CA ASN A 2 -6.92 -16.79 15.70
C ASN A 2 -6.01 -16.51 16.92
N THR A 3 -5.50 -17.56 17.53
CA THR A 3 -4.62 -17.46 18.72
C THR A 3 -3.14 -17.29 18.34
N ARG A 4 -2.85 -16.39 17.45
CA ARG A 4 -1.52 -16.05 16.94
C ARG A 4 -1.43 -14.57 16.60
N VAL A 5 -0.22 -14.04 16.42
CA VAL A 5 -0.05 -12.73 15.81
C VAL A 5 -0.62 -12.74 14.38
N GLN A 6 -1.31 -11.66 14.02
CA GLN A 6 -1.91 -11.48 12.70
C GLN A 6 -1.13 -10.44 11.91
N VAL A 7 -1.36 -10.38 10.60
CA VAL A 7 -0.62 -9.48 9.70
C VAL A 7 -0.78 -8.02 10.11
N GLU A 8 -1.99 -7.66 10.58
CA GLU A 8 -2.41 -6.30 10.97
C GLU A 8 -1.94 -5.85 12.37
N TYR A 9 -1.12 -6.63 13.07
CA TYR A 9 -0.59 -6.24 14.40
C TYR A 9 0.08 -4.85 14.43
N PRO A 10 0.72 -4.35 13.34
CA PRO A 10 1.36 -3.04 13.35
C PRO A 10 0.39 -1.88 13.61
N VAL A 11 -0.90 -2.03 13.24
CA VAL A 11 -1.91 -1.01 13.55
C VAL A 11 -2.04 -0.85 15.07
N THR A 12 -2.18 -1.96 15.80
CA THR A 12 -2.27 -1.95 17.27
C THR A 12 -0.99 -1.40 17.90
N GLU A 13 0.19 -1.83 17.44
CA GLU A 13 1.48 -1.31 17.93
C GLU A 13 1.56 0.22 17.75
N THR A 14 1.15 0.69 16.59
CA THR A 14 1.26 2.12 16.25
C THR A 14 0.39 3.01 17.14
N ILE A 15 -0.84 2.57 17.46
CA ILE A 15 -1.76 3.37 18.26
C ILE A 15 -1.60 3.19 19.78
N THR A 16 -0.98 2.09 20.21
CA THR A 16 -0.76 1.80 21.65
C THR A 16 0.66 2.10 22.11
N GLY A 17 1.63 2.09 21.19
CA GLY A 17 3.05 2.15 21.54
C GLY A 17 3.60 0.84 22.13
N VAL A 18 2.82 -0.26 22.12
CA VAL A 18 3.24 -1.56 22.62
C VAL A 18 3.84 -2.40 21.49
N ASP A 19 5.10 -2.77 21.59
CA ASP A 19 5.75 -3.73 20.68
C ASP A 19 5.25 -5.14 21.00
N ILE A 20 4.25 -5.61 20.24
CA ILE A 20 3.60 -6.90 20.46
C ILE A 20 4.57 -8.05 20.24
N ILE A 21 5.40 -7.98 19.20
CA ILE A 21 6.36 -9.06 18.89
C ILE A 21 7.39 -9.19 19.99
N GLN A 22 7.94 -8.06 20.46
CA GLN A 22 8.88 -8.08 21.59
C GLN A 22 8.25 -8.68 22.85
N ARG A 23 6.99 -8.30 23.15
CA ARG A 23 6.26 -8.86 24.32
C ARG A 23 6.02 -10.37 24.18
N MET A 24 5.65 -10.83 23.00
CA MET A 24 5.50 -12.26 22.74
C MET A 24 6.79 -13.03 23.01
N ILE A 25 7.94 -12.52 22.56
CA ILE A 25 9.26 -13.13 22.81
C ILE A 25 9.54 -13.16 24.30
N GLN A 26 9.39 -12.04 25.01
CA GLN A 26 9.66 -11.95 26.45
C GLN A 26 8.78 -12.88 27.28
N ILE A 27 7.50 -13.01 26.93
CA ILE A 27 6.57 -13.94 27.58
C ILE A 27 7.02 -15.39 27.32
N ALA A 28 7.44 -15.71 26.12
CA ALA A 28 7.95 -17.05 25.78
C ALA A 28 9.25 -17.38 26.55
N GLU A 29 10.05 -16.39 26.88
CA GLU A 29 11.25 -16.50 27.76
C GLU A 29 10.90 -16.59 29.26
N GLY A 30 9.61 -16.54 29.63
CA GLY A 30 9.13 -16.64 30.99
C GLY A 30 8.94 -15.31 31.72
N SER A 31 9.11 -14.18 31.04
CA SER A 31 8.83 -12.86 31.60
C SER A 31 7.33 -12.65 31.84
N ARG A 32 7.00 -11.90 32.90
CA ARG A 32 5.62 -11.44 33.12
C ARG A 32 5.32 -10.22 32.25
N MET A 33 4.01 -10.01 31.95
CA MET A 33 3.55 -8.74 31.38
C MET A 33 3.93 -7.59 32.30
N ILE A 34 4.50 -6.52 31.75
CA ILE A 34 5.06 -5.40 32.53
C ILE A 34 4.12 -4.20 32.67
N PHE A 35 2.92 -4.28 32.08
CA PHE A 35 1.87 -3.25 32.15
C PHE A 35 0.51 -3.91 32.37
N LEU A 36 -0.43 -3.14 32.89
CA LEU A 36 -1.82 -3.52 33.09
C LEU A 36 -2.66 -3.07 31.91
N GLN A 37 -3.84 -3.68 31.75
CA GLN A 37 -4.74 -3.34 30.64
C GLN A 37 -5.19 -1.86 30.66
N GLU A 38 -5.41 -1.30 31.84
CA GLU A 38 -5.80 0.09 32.07
C GLU A 38 -4.69 1.11 31.76
N GLU A 39 -3.45 0.69 31.62
CA GLU A 39 -2.33 1.54 31.21
C GLU A 39 -2.24 1.70 29.70
N ILE A 40 -2.98 0.86 28.94
CA ILE A 40 -3.00 0.91 27.48
C ILE A 40 -3.92 2.04 27.03
N ASN A 41 -3.33 3.05 26.40
CA ASN A 41 -4.05 4.19 25.84
C ASN A 41 -3.93 4.21 24.31
N PHE A 42 -5.05 4.36 23.63
CA PHE A 42 -5.07 4.54 22.17
C PHE A 42 -4.72 5.99 21.82
N ARG A 43 -3.73 6.17 20.94
CA ARG A 43 -3.30 7.48 20.47
C ARG A 43 -3.38 7.57 18.96
N GLY A 44 -4.31 8.39 18.48
CA GLY A 44 -4.49 8.63 17.04
C GLY A 44 -5.17 7.48 16.31
N TYR A 45 -4.97 7.47 15.02
CA TYR A 45 -5.55 6.51 14.07
C TYR A 45 -4.45 5.91 13.22
N SER A 46 -4.59 4.63 12.88
CA SER A 46 -3.65 3.94 11.99
C SER A 46 -4.40 3.11 10.97
N ILE A 47 -3.87 3.09 9.75
CA ILE A 47 -4.37 2.27 8.64
C ILE A 47 -3.21 1.43 8.12
N GLU A 48 -3.44 0.13 7.92
CA GLU A 48 -2.51 -0.74 7.23
C GLU A 48 -3.08 -1.10 5.85
N PHE A 49 -2.26 -0.95 4.82
CA PHE A 49 -2.52 -1.43 3.46
C PHE A 49 -1.63 -2.63 3.19
N ARG A 50 -2.24 -3.78 2.94
CA ARG A 50 -1.54 -4.96 2.44
C ARG A 50 -1.27 -4.78 0.96
N ILE A 51 -0.01 -4.63 0.60
CA ILE A 51 0.41 -4.46 -0.79
C ILE A 51 0.67 -5.85 -1.37
N ASN A 52 -0.18 -6.24 -2.30
CA ASN A 52 -0.14 -7.56 -2.92
C ASN A 52 0.25 -7.47 -4.39
N ALA A 53 1.07 -8.43 -4.83
CA ALA A 53 1.33 -8.69 -6.24
C ALA A 53 0.11 -9.41 -6.84
N GLU A 54 -0.96 -8.66 -7.08
CA GLU A 54 -2.25 -9.12 -7.59
C GLU A 54 -2.81 -8.12 -8.60
N ASN A 55 -3.57 -8.63 -9.57
CA ASN A 55 -4.25 -7.78 -10.53
C ASN A 55 -5.74 -7.62 -10.17
N PRO A 56 -6.17 -6.49 -9.60
CA PRO A 56 -7.58 -6.25 -9.26
C PRO A 56 -8.51 -6.33 -10.48
N LEU A 57 -8.01 -5.95 -11.67
CA LEU A 57 -8.79 -5.99 -12.92
C LEU A 57 -9.01 -7.40 -13.47
N LYS A 58 -8.29 -8.40 -12.93
CA LYS A 58 -8.38 -9.81 -13.30
C LYS A 58 -8.80 -10.68 -12.10
N GLY A 59 -9.71 -10.16 -11.26
CA GLY A 59 -10.23 -10.90 -10.11
C GLY A 59 -9.17 -11.23 -9.06
N PHE A 60 -8.22 -10.32 -8.83
CA PHE A 60 -7.11 -10.50 -7.87
C PHE A 60 -6.20 -11.69 -8.18
N MET A 61 -6.08 -12.04 -9.46
CA MET A 61 -5.15 -13.09 -9.86
C MET A 61 -3.73 -12.72 -9.41
N PRO A 62 -3.01 -13.63 -8.72
CA PRO A 62 -1.62 -13.41 -8.34
C PRO A 62 -0.74 -13.05 -9.54
N SER A 63 0.13 -12.09 -9.35
CA SER A 63 1.06 -11.59 -10.36
C SER A 63 2.48 -12.00 -10.00
N VAL A 64 3.26 -12.34 -11.01
CA VAL A 64 4.68 -12.61 -10.89
C VAL A 64 5.47 -11.69 -11.79
N GLY A 65 6.68 -11.37 -11.41
CA GLY A 65 7.53 -10.47 -12.21
C GLY A 65 8.80 -10.11 -11.47
N THR A 66 9.62 -9.28 -12.11
CA THR A 66 10.81 -8.70 -11.50
C THR A 66 10.53 -7.23 -11.22
N VAL A 67 10.90 -6.76 -10.03
CA VAL A 67 10.81 -5.34 -9.68
C VAL A 67 11.78 -4.53 -10.55
N GLU A 68 11.25 -3.73 -11.46
CA GLU A 68 12.05 -2.88 -12.36
C GLU A 68 12.36 -1.53 -11.73
N ARG A 69 11.35 -0.93 -11.07
CA ARG A 69 11.50 0.28 -10.26
C ARG A 69 10.76 0.13 -8.94
N TYR A 70 11.35 0.70 -7.91
CA TYR A 70 10.79 0.67 -6.56
C TYR A 70 11.03 2.01 -5.87
N LEU A 71 9.94 2.77 -5.67
CA LEU A 71 9.94 4.02 -4.92
C LEU A 71 9.03 3.87 -3.72
N THR A 72 9.56 4.08 -2.54
CA THR A 72 8.84 3.92 -1.28
C THR A 72 8.38 5.26 -0.71
N PRO A 73 7.16 5.35 -0.20
CA PRO A 73 6.72 6.52 0.54
C PRO A 73 7.47 6.63 1.87
N GLY A 74 7.59 7.85 2.39
CA GLY A 74 8.28 8.09 3.65
C GLY A 74 7.71 9.26 4.43
N GLY A 75 8.43 9.64 5.48
CA GLY A 75 8.09 10.76 6.35
C GLY A 75 7.38 10.37 7.65
N PRO A 76 7.11 11.34 8.55
CA PRO A 76 6.54 11.09 9.87
C PRO A 76 5.19 10.37 9.82
N GLY A 77 5.06 9.26 10.56
CA GLY A 77 3.84 8.45 10.60
C GLY A 77 3.59 7.63 9.32
N VAL A 78 4.64 7.33 8.55
CA VAL A 78 4.62 6.37 7.44
C VAL A 78 5.66 5.30 7.72
N ARG A 79 5.24 4.03 7.76
CA ARG A 79 6.09 2.85 7.91
C ARG A 79 5.81 1.90 6.75
N LEU A 80 6.84 1.38 6.14
CA LEU A 80 6.73 0.34 5.13
C LEU A 80 7.55 -0.87 5.56
N ASP A 81 6.88 -2.00 5.74
CA ASP A 81 7.49 -3.30 5.98
C ASP A 81 7.47 -4.07 4.65
N SER A 82 8.62 -4.22 4.01
CA SER A 82 8.73 -4.90 2.71
C SER A 82 10.11 -5.52 2.54
N ALA A 83 10.18 -6.62 1.79
CA ALA A 83 11.43 -7.24 1.37
C ALA A 83 11.81 -6.87 -0.08
N LEU A 84 11.02 -6.01 -0.74
CA LEU A 84 11.25 -5.63 -2.14
C LEU A 84 12.47 -4.73 -2.29
N TYR A 85 13.15 -4.91 -3.41
CA TYR A 85 14.19 -4.04 -3.95
C TYR A 85 14.22 -4.16 -5.47
N THR A 86 14.79 -3.19 -6.18
CA THR A 86 14.95 -3.27 -7.64
C THR A 86 15.75 -4.51 -8.02
N GLY A 87 15.19 -5.33 -8.92
CA GLY A 87 15.74 -6.64 -9.31
C GLY A 87 15.19 -7.83 -8.52
N TYR A 88 14.38 -7.61 -7.46
CA TYR A 88 13.73 -8.70 -6.75
C TYR A 88 12.73 -9.43 -7.65
N LYS A 89 12.74 -10.76 -7.61
CA LYS A 89 11.77 -11.60 -8.33
C LYS A 89 10.69 -12.09 -7.38
N VAL A 90 9.45 -11.74 -7.67
CA VAL A 90 8.28 -12.21 -6.90
C VAL A 90 8.11 -13.71 -7.14
N PRO A 91 8.25 -14.56 -6.10
CA PRO A 91 8.14 -15.99 -6.23
C PRO A 91 6.67 -16.43 -6.39
N PRO A 92 6.36 -17.37 -7.31
CA PRO A 92 4.99 -17.81 -7.52
C PRO A 92 4.45 -18.76 -6.45
N ASN A 93 5.32 -19.26 -5.55
CA ASN A 93 5.01 -20.35 -4.63
C ASN A 93 4.64 -19.88 -3.22
N TYR A 94 4.62 -18.57 -2.98
CA TYR A 94 4.28 -17.95 -1.70
C TYR A 94 3.06 -17.05 -1.82
N ASP A 95 2.60 -16.51 -0.70
CA ASP A 95 1.56 -15.50 -0.65
C ASP A 95 1.93 -14.29 -1.53
N SER A 96 0.93 -13.67 -2.13
CA SER A 96 1.10 -12.50 -3.02
C SER A 96 1.53 -11.22 -2.29
N MET A 97 1.49 -11.20 -0.96
CA MET A 97 1.81 -10.01 -0.18
C MET A 97 3.31 -9.66 -0.28
N VAL A 98 3.59 -8.49 -0.82
CA VAL A 98 4.96 -7.99 -1.04
C VAL A 98 5.34 -6.84 -0.10
N GLY A 99 4.38 -6.31 0.65
CA GLY A 99 4.63 -5.28 1.64
C GLY A 99 3.40 -4.92 2.46
N LYS A 100 3.65 -4.20 3.55
CA LYS A 100 2.63 -3.55 4.38
C LYS A 100 2.97 -2.09 4.50
N LEU A 101 2.08 -1.23 4.02
CA LEU A 101 2.18 0.20 4.22
C LEU A 101 1.30 0.56 5.42
N ILE A 102 1.90 1.08 6.48
CA ILE A 102 1.21 1.51 7.69
C ILE A 102 1.33 3.02 7.79
N VAL A 103 0.20 3.70 7.95
CA VAL A 103 0.14 5.14 8.16
C VAL A 103 -0.51 5.46 9.49
N TRP A 104 -0.08 6.57 10.12
CA TRP A 104 -0.60 7.02 11.40
C TRP A 104 -0.71 8.54 11.44
N ALA A 105 -1.76 9.03 12.10
CA ALA A 105 -1.92 10.44 12.45
C ALA A 105 -2.73 10.60 13.75
N LEU A 106 -2.75 11.81 14.32
CA LEU A 106 -3.47 12.09 15.55
C LEU A 106 -5.01 12.08 15.38
N ASP A 107 -5.49 12.37 14.19
CA ASP A 107 -6.91 12.37 13.82
C ASP A 107 -7.16 11.58 12.55
N TRP A 108 -8.41 11.19 12.32
CA TRP A 108 -8.82 10.37 11.19
C TRP A 108 -8.56 11.05 9.84
N GLU A 109 -8.95 12.32 9.73
CA GLU A 109 -8.77 13.08 8.49
C GLU A 109 -7.29 13.18 8.09
N GLY A 110 -6.42 13.49 9.06
CA GLY A 110 -4.97 13.52 8.87
C GLY A 110 -4.40 12.16 8.48
N CYS A 111 -4.96 11.05 9.05
CA CYS A 111 -4.55 9.70 8.69
C CYS A 111 -4.92 9.37 7.24
N VAL A 112 -6.14 9.69 6.80
CA VAL A 112 -6.60 9.48 5.42
C VAL A 112 -5.81 10.34 4.43
N LYS A 113 -5.56 11.63 4.73
CA LYS A 113 -4.71 12.50 3.89
C LYS A 113 -3.30 11.95 3.74
N LYS A 114 -2.72 11.46 4.83
CA LYS A 114 -1.39 10.85 4.82
C LYS A 114 -1.38 9.55 4.03
N ALA A 115 -2.40 8.72 4.16
CA ALA A 115 -2.57 7.49 3.39
C ALA A 115 -2.64 7.78 1.89
N THR A 116 -3.44 8.79 1.49
CA THR A 116 -3.56 9.23 0.10
C THR A 116 -2.20 9.62 -0.46
N ARG A 117 -1.46 10.51 0.23
CA ARG A 117 -0.12 10.92 -0.18
C ARG A 117 0.84 9.74 -0.29
N ALA A 118 0.87 8.87 0.74
CA ALA A 118 1.79 7.74 0.76
C ALA A 118 1.52 6.73 -0.36
N LEU A 119 0.24 6.48 -0.68
CA LEU A 119 -0.14 5.61 -1.80
C LEU A 119 0.17 6.24 -3.16
N ASP A 120 0.06 7.57 -3.30
CA ASP A 120 0.41 8.28 -4.53
C ASP A 120 1.91 8.27 -4.80
N GLU A 121 2.73 8.36 -3.75
CA GLU A 121 4.19 8.29 -3.82
C GLU A 121 4.71 6.85 -4.00
N PHE A 122 3.89 5.83 -3.65
CA PHE A 122 4.32 4.44 -3.70
C PHE A 122 4.27 3.90 -5.14
N TYR A 123 5.43 3.55 -5.67
CA TYR A 123 5.56 3.06 -7.03
C TYR A 123 6.30 1.74 -7.10
N ILE A 124 5.68 0.75 -7.75
CA ILE A 124 6.26 -0.57 -8.06
C ILE A 124 6.02 -0.82 -9.54
N GLU A 125 7.09 -1.05 -10.31
CA GLU A 125 7.05 -1.42 -11.72
C GLU A 125 7.59 -2.82 -11.92
N GLY A 126 7.05 -3.55 -12.91
CA GLY A 126 7.47 -4.89 -13.32
C GLY A 126 6.38 -5.97 -13.15
N PHE A 127 5.35 -5.70 -12.34
CA PHE A 127 4.16 -6.55 -12.18
C PHE A 127 2.98 -5.77 -11.63
N PRO A 128 1.73 -6.20 -11.91
CA PRO A 128 0.53 -5.61 -11.33
C PRO A 128 0.47 -5.76 -9.81
N THR A 129 -0.01 -4.70 -9.13
CA THR A 129 -0.28 -4.68 -7.69
C THR A 129 -1.68 -4.15 -7.40
N ASN A 130 -2.13 -4.31 -6.17
CA ASN A 130 -3.40 -3.74 -5.69
C ASN A 130 -3.30 -2.27 -5.24
N ILE A 131 -2.15 -1.59 -5.41
CA ILE A 131 -1.99 -0.16 -5.05
C ILE A 131 -3.05 0.72 -5.72
N PRO A 132 -3.38 0.58 -7.02
CA PRO A 132 -4.43 1.39 -7.64
C PRO A 132 -5.79 1.28 -6.92
N LEU A 133 -6.18 0.08 -6.52
CA LEU A 133 -7.40 -0.13 -5.74
C LEU A 133 -7.36 0.60 -4.38
N HIS A 134 -6.24 0.54 -3.66
CA HIS A 134 -6.09 1.27 -2.40
C HIS A 134 -6.19 2.78 -2.59
N ARG A 135 -5.68 3.33 -3.69
CA ARG A 135 -5.85 4.75 -4.05
C ARG A 135 -7.32 5.14 -4.22
N GLU A 136 -8.13 4.28 -4.85
CA GLU A 136 -9.57 4.52 -5.00
C GLU A 136 -10.28 4.46 -3.63
N ILE A 137 -9.97 3.47 -2.81
CA ILE A 137 -10.56 3.33 -1.46
C ILE A 137 -10.34 4.58 -0.61
N VAL A 138 -9.11 5.09 -0.51
CA VAL A 138 -8.81 6.24 0.34
C VAL A 138 -9.39 7.56 -0.20
N ARG A 139 -9.79 7.60 -1.46
CA ARG A 139 -10.46 8.75 -2.10
C ARG A 139 -11.97 8.69 -2.00
N ASP A 140 -12.54 7.51 -1.75
CA ASP A 140 -13.98 7.33 -1.59
C ASP A 140 -14.52 8.13 -0.39
N GLN A 141 -15.69 8.76 -0.58
CA GLN A 141 -16.26 9.64 0.46
C GLN A 141 -16.71 8.86 1.68
N ASP A 142 -17.31 7.68 1.51
CA ASP A 142 -17.75 6.86 2.65
C ASP A 142 -16.54 6.41 3.49
N PHE A 143 -15.41 6.10 2.84
CA PHE A 143 -14.16 5.79 3.55
C PHE A 143 -13.63 7.00 4.34
N LYS A 144 -13.62 8.19 3.74
CA LYS A 144 -13.21 9.44 4.40
C LYS A 144 -14.08 9.77 5.61
N ASP A 145 -15.36 9.51 5.50
CA ASP A 145 -16.34 9.77 6.56
C ASP A 145 -16.38 8.66 7.64
N GLY A 146 -15.57 7.60 7.46
CA GLY A 146 -15.53 6.46 8.37
C GLY A 146 -16.77 5.55 8.28
N ILE A 147 -17.53 5.66 7.20
CA ILE A 147 -18.77 4.89 6.95
C ILE A 147 -18.42 3.61 6.18
N PHE A 148 -17.77 2.67 6.83
CA PHE A 148 -17.44 1.39 6.23
C PHE A 148 -17.71 0.23 7.19
N THR A 149 -18.15 -0.88 6.62
CA THR A 149 -18.43 -2.13 7.31
C THR A 149 -17.70 -3.27 6.61
N THR A 150 -17.78 -4.48 7.14
CA THR A 150 -17.12 -5.66 6.56
C THR A 150 -17.53 -5.97 5.11
N ASN A 151 -18.68 -5.48 4.66
CA ASN A 151 -19.18 -5.64 3.29
C ASN A 151 -19.00 -4.38 2.41
N TYR A 152 -18.19 -3.43 2.86
CA TYR A 152 -17.94 -2.18 2.13
C TYR A 152 -17.35 -2.43 0.75
N LEU A 153 -16.31 -3.26 0.66
CA LEU A 153 -15.67 -3.58 -0.61
C LEU A 153 -16.60 -4.31 -1.57
N ASP A 154 -17.40 -5.27 -1.08
CA ASP A 154 -18.35 -6.01 -1.93
C ASP A 154 -19.33 -5.08 -2.64
N LYS A 155 -19.73 -3.99 -1.99
CA LYS A 155 -20.65 -2.99 -2.55
C LYS A 155 -20.00 -2.02 -3.54
N LYS A 156 -18.71 -1.76 -3.39
CA LYS A 156 -18.00 -0.71 -4.13
C LYS A 156 -17.03 -1.25 -5.18
N MET A 157 -16.76 -2.55 -5.20
CA MET A 157 -15.72 -3.17 -6.02
C MET A 157 -15.88 -2.87 -7.51
N ASP A 158 -17.09 -2.93 -8.05
CA ASP A 158 -17.34 -2.66 -9.47
C ASP A 158 -16.95 -1.23 -9.84
N ILE A 159 -17.30 -0.26 -8.97
CA ILE A 159 -16.97 1.16 -9.17
C ILE A 159 -15.46 1.37 -9.13
N PHE A 160 -14.78 0.82 -8.12
CA PHE A 160 -13.34 0.95 -7.97
C PHE A 160 -12.57 0.28 -9.12
N THR A 161 -13.08 -0.84 -9.62
CA THR A 161 -12.48 -1.55 -10.76
C THR A 161 -12.60 -0.72 -12.04
N LEU A 162 -13.73 -0.05 -12.27
CA LEU A 162 -13.92 0.84 -13.42
C LEU A 162 -12.97 2.04 -13.35
N HIS A 163 -12.94 2.76 -12.22
CA HIS A 163 -12.06 3.92 -12.05
C HIS A 163 -10.58 3.53 -12.18
N SER A 164 -10.19 2.36 -11.67
CA SER A 164 -8.81 1.89 -11.80
C SER A 164 -8.41 1.61 -13.25
N LYS A 165 -9.35 1.14 -14.09
CA LYS A 165 -9.10 0.97 -15.54
C LYS A 165 -8.89 2.30 -16.23
N ASP A 166 -9.80 3.24 -16.02
CA ASP A 166 -9.75 4.56 -16.64
C ASP A 166 -8.43 5.28 -16.29
N ASN A 167 -8.01 5.21 -15.04
CA ASN A 167 -6.75 5.80 -14.58
C ASN A 167 -5.51 5.14 -15.21
N ILE A 168 -5.50 3.81 -15.37
CA ILE A 168 -4.39 3.10 -16.00
C ILE A 168 -4.29 3.46 -17.49
N GLU A 169 -5.42 3.47 -18.22
CA GLU A 169 -5.46 3.85 -19.63
C GLU A 169 -5.01 5.29 -19.85
N GLU A 170 -5.38 6.21 -18.95
CA GLU A 170 -4.93 7.60 -18.99
C GLU A 170 -3.43 7.73 -18.74
N GLU A 171 -2.87 7.01 -17.77
CA GLU A 171 -1.43 7.00 -17.51
C GLU A 171 -0.63 6.41 -18.68
N GLU A 172 -1.08 5.29 -19.26
CA GLU A 172 -0.45 4.69 -20.44
C GLU A 172 -0.47 5.64 -21.64
N SER A 173 -1.59 6.31 -21.88
CA SER A 173 -1.72 7.32 -22.92
C SER A 173 -0.76 8.49 -22.75
N LYS A 174 -0.61 8.99 -21.49
CA LYS A 174 0.36 10.05 -21.17
C LYS A 174 1.79 9.61 -21.44
N VAL A 175 2.16 8.39 -21.03
CA VAL A 175 3.50 7.83 -21.26
C VAL A 175 3.78 7.67 -22.76
N GLU A 176 2.82 7.18 -23.53
CA GLU A 176 2.97 7.05 -24.98
C GLU A 176 3.15 8.40 -25.68
N ASN A 177 2.37 9.41 -25.27
CA ASN A 177 2.50 10.77 -25.79
C ASN A 177 3.89 11.37 -25.48
N VAL A 178 4.43 11.16 -24.29
CA VAL A 178 5.77 11.60 -23.92
C VAL A 178 6.83 10.88 -24.77
N LYS A 179 6.70 9.56 -24.99
CA LYS A 179 7.62 8.80 -25.86
C LYS A 179 7.60 9.32 -27.30
N LYS A 180 6.40 9.63 -27.84
CA LYS A 180 6.24 10.22 -29.18
C LYS A 180 6.91 11.60 -29.27
N LEU A 181 6.76 12.42 -28.23
CA LEU A 181 7.40 13.75 -28.17
C LEU A 181 8.92 13.65 -28.17
N ILE A 182 9.49 12.76 -27.34
CA ILE A 182 10.93 12.51 -27.28
C ILE A 182 11.47 12.03 -28.64
N ALA A 183 10.77 11.10 -29.29
CA ALA A 183 11.14 10.61 -30.62
C ALA A 183 11.16 11.74 -31.67
N THR A 184 10.18 12.64 -31.62
CA THR A 184 10.07 13.80 -32.50
C THR A 184 11.22 14.81 -32.27
N ILE A 185 11.58 15.07 -31.02
CA ILE A 185 12.71 15.95 -30.67
C ILE A 185 14.02 15.35 -31.17
N ASN A 186 14.23 14.05 -30.96
CA ASN A 186 15.44 13.37 -31.40
C ASN A 186 15.58 13.37 -32.93
N SER A 187 14.48 13.16 -33.67
CA SER A 187 14.51 13.22 -35.14
C SER A 187 14.86 14.61 -35.68
N LYS A 188 14.33 15.68 -35.06
CA LYS A 188 14.65 17.05 -35.44
C LYS A 188 16.12 17.41 -35.16
N ASN A 189 16.70 16.94 -34.06
CA ASN A 189 18.11 17.18 -33.72
C ASN A 189 19.10 16.47 -34.64
N ILE A 190 18.67 15.39 -35.31
CA ILE A 190 19.49 14.69 -36.32
C ILE A 190 19.52 15.50 -37.65
N THR A 191 18.37 16.14 -38.00
CA THR A 191 18.25 16.88 -39.27
C THR A 191 18.97 18.24 -39.26
N THR A 192 19.33 18.79 -38.09
CA THR A 192 20.04 20.07 -37.94
C THR A 192 21.57 19.93 -37.84
N ARG A 193 22.12 18.74 -38.02
CA ARG A 193 23.58 18.47 -37.97
C ARG A 193 24.19 18.14 -39.35
N HIS A 194 23.52 18.53 -40.43
CA HIS A 194 24.08 18.46 -41.79
C HIS A 194 24.22 19.84 -42.41
#